data_f9307c2a1e3aee5faf4bc4049d530ba3
#
_entry.id   f9307c2a1e3aee5faf4bc4049d530ba3
#
_cell.length_a   1.000
_cell.length_b   1.000
_cell.length_c   1.000
_cell.angle_alpha   90.00
_cell.angle_beta   90.00
_cell.angle_gamma   90.00
#
_symmetry.space_group_name_H-M   'P 1'
#
loop_
_entity.id
_entity.type
_entity.pdbx_description
1 polymer ?
#
loop_
_entity_poly.entity_id
_entity_poly.type
_entity_poly.pdbx_seq_one_letter_code
_entity_poly.pdbx_strand_id
1 'polypeptide(L)'
;MGIIQFDLSAPRCPLWLKKPPLRGFAKKGKVGAMRIFISAGEPSGDIHGSNLVRALREACPDVECVGFGGERMEQAGCKLLYPLCRLAIMWFARVLANAPKFLSLVSQADRYFRHHRPDAVVLIDYPGFHWWLARRAHFHGIPVFYFVPPQLWAWAGWRVKKMRRYIDHVLCSLPFEEAWYQERGVHSTQYVGHPFFDELPRQRLDIKFLHTQWSAAGPVIGLLPGSRTQEVHRNLSTLIRTAATVHQARPDVRFLVACFRADQQRTIDDYLQQHAPLPIETCVGHTPEIIERSHACVAVSGSVSLELLYRTRPTVVLYRIGRLDLKVGHFFKTAPYICLVNLLAGKELYPEFLTDRCESEPIAAHVLHWLNDAAAYKALCAELATLRDCVAAPGACQRAAEAILAQTMASRAA
;
A
#
# COMPACT_ATOMS: atom_id res chain seq x y z
N MET A 1 4.90 -19.16 -23.34
CA MET A 1 3.89 -18.59 -22.43
C MET A 1 3.89 -19.45 -21.17
N GLY A 2 4.83 -19.21 -20.25
CA GLY A 2 4.98 -19.98 -19.01
C GLY A 2 4.09 -19.39 -17.95
N ILE A 3 3.08 -20.13 -17.54
CA ILE A 3 2.31 -19.86 -16.31
C ILE A 3 3.31 -20.00 -15.17
N ILE A 4 3.54 -18.94 -14.41
CA ILE A 4 4.37 -18.98 -13.21
C ILE A 4 3.62 -19.85 -12.20
N GLN A 5 4.01 -21.11 -12.09
CA GLN A 5 3.63 -21.98 -10.98
C GLN A 5 4.39 -21.46 -9.75
N PHE A 6 3.70 -20.68 -8.91
CA PHE A 6 4.16 -20.47 -7.54
C PHE A 6 4.00 -21.80 -6.82
N ASP A 7 5.12 -22.43 -6.44
CA ASP A 7 5.08 -23.58 -5.55
C ASP A 7 4.71 -23.10 -4.15
N LEU A 8 3.43 -23.21 -3.83
CA LEU A 8 2.79 -22.73 -2.63
C LEU A 8 2.32 -23.89 -1.73
N SER A 9 2.90 -25.09 -1.93
CA SER A 9 2.58 -26.25 -1.11
C SER A 9 3.19 -26.13 0.28
N ALA A 10 2.35 -25.87 1.24
CA ALA A 10 2.42 -25.93 2.70
C ALA A 10 2.57 -24.59 3.44
N PRO A 11 1.80 -24.38 4.54
CA PRO A 11 1.92 -23.23 5.43
C PRO A 11 3.09 -23.44 6.41
N ARG A 12 4.31 -23.52 5.91
CA ARG A 12 5.50 -23.37 6.74
C ARG A 12 5.90 -21.92 6.64
N CYS A 13 5.97 -21.27 7.81
CA CYS A 13 6.60 -19.95 7.93
C CYS A 13 7.89 -19.97 7.09
N PRO A 14 7.97 -19.19 6.01
CA PRO A 14 9.05 -19.35 5.03
C PRO A 14 10.40 -19.15 5.71
N LEU A 15 11.40 -19.98 5.36
CA LEU A 15 12.76 -20.00 5.92
C LEU A 15 13.49 -18.63 5.86
N TRP A 16 13.03 -17.69 5.03
CA TRP A 16 13.60 -16.35 4.90
C TRP A 16 13.31 -15.42 6.10
N LEU A 17 12.34 -15.73 6.99
CA LEU A 17 12.13 -15.01 8.26
C LEU A 17 13.24 -15.29 9.30
N LYS A 18 14.10 -16.28 9.08
CA LYS A 18 15.16 -16.69 10.00
C LYS A 18 16.53 -16.09 9.71
N LYS A 19 16.66 -15.09 8.82
CA LYS A 19 17.94 -14.37 8.69
C LYS A 19 18.18 -13.57 9.99
N PRO A 20 19.34 -13.76 10.65
CA PRO A 20 19.66 -13.03 11.88
C PRO A 20 19.69 -11.54 11.61
N PRO A 21 19.37 -10.69 12.63
CA PRO A 21 19.52 -9.26 12.50
C PRO A 21 20.97 -8.94 12.12
N LEU A 22 21.14 -8.02 11.17
CA LEU A 22 22.47 -7.51 10.82
C LEU A 22 23.13 -7.00 12.11
N ARG A 23 24.34 -7.43 12.39
CA ARG A 23 25.10 -7.06 13.59
C ARG A 23 25.18 -5.55 13.68
N GLY A 24 24.91 -5.01 14.88
CA GLY A 24 24.90 -3.59 15.17
C GLY A 24 26.15 -2.84 14.65
N PHE A 25 25.91 -1.68 14.12
CA PHE A 25 26.95 -0.80 13.58
C PHE A 25 27.92 -0.39 14.68
N ALA A 26 29.18 -0.82 14.57
CA ALA A 26 30.26 -0.26 15.35
C ALA A 26 30.45 1.21 14.93
N LYS A 27 30.33 2.14 15.87
CA LYS A 27 30.69 3.56 15.67
C LYS A 27 32.15 3.65 15.22
N LYS A 28 32.40 3.89 13.94
CA LYS A 28 33.73 4.23 13.43
C LYS A 28 33.71 5.57 12.69
N GLY A 29 34.49 6.52 13.19
CA GLY A 29 35.05 7.67 12.47
C GLY A 29 34.03 8.77 12.13
N LYS A 30 34.41 10.03 12.32
CA LYS A 30 33.73 11.20 11.77
C LYS A 30 33.75 11.14 10.23
N VAL A 31 32.77 10.48 9.64
CA VAL A 31 32.43 10.61 8.23
C VAL A 31 31.64 11.91 8.11
N GLY A 32 31.99 12.79 7.16
CA GLY A 32 31.21 14.01 6.90
C GLY A 32 29.72 13.68 6.75
N ALA A 33 28.83 14.61 7.09
CA ALA A 33 27.38 14.41 7.11
C ALA A 33 26.91 13.69 5.83
N MET A 34 26.25 12.53 6.00
CA MET A 34 25.71 11.76 4.88
C MET A 34 24.45 12.44 4.37
N ARG A 35 24.33 12.60 3.06
CA ARG A 35 23.16 13.23 2.44
C ARG A 35 22.39 12.25 1.58
N ILE A 36 21.12 12.04 1.89
CA ILE A 36 20.23 11.12 1.18
C ILE A 36 19.07 11.91 0.56
N PHE A 37 18.92 11.78 -0.76
CA PHE A 37 17.77 12.35 -1.47
C PHE A 37 16.64 11.34 -1.49
N ILE A 38 15.45 11.70 -0.96
CA ILE A 38 14.29 10.81 -0.84
C ILE A 38 13.13 11.39 -1.66
N SER A 39 12.48 10.56 -2.47
CA SER A 39 11.30 10.99 -3.24
C SER A 39 10.11 10.07 -3.03
N ALA A 40 8.98 10.66 -2.63
CA ALA A 40 7.67 10.03 -2.52
C ALA A 40 6.61 10.90 -3.21
N GLY A 41 5.75 10.28 -4.03
CA GLY A 41 4.80 11.02 -4.86
C GLY A 41 3.34 10.89 -4.44
N GLU A 42 3.00 9.94 -3.56
CA GLU A 42 1.63 9.67 -3.12
C GLU A 42 1.49 9.78 -1.59
N PRO A 43 0.26 9.96 -1.06
CA PRO A 43 0.05 10.03 0.39
C PRO A 43 0.56 8.80 1.16
N SER A 44 0.41 7.59 0.61
CA SER A 44 0.98 6.36 1.17
C SER A 44 2.52 6.40 1.17
N GLY A 45 3.10 6.88 0.08
CA GLY A 45 4.54 7.09 -0.04
C GLY A 45 5.08 8.10 0.97
N ASP A 46 4.32 9.16 1.30
CA ASP A 46 4.69 10.13 2.34
C ASP A 46 4.73 9.50 3.73
N ILE A 47 3.77 8.62 4.04
CA ILE A 47 3.78 7.84 5.29
C ILE A 47 5.04 6.95 5.34
N HIS A 48 5.29 6.17 4.29
CA HIS A 48 6.45 5.28 4.23
C HIS A 48 7.76 6.06 4.27
N GLY A 49 7.84 7.18 3.54
CA GLY A 49 8.98 8.09 3.55
C GLY A 49 9.23 8.71 4.91
N SER A 50 8.19 9.13 5.61
CA SER A 50 8.33 9.71 6.97
C SER A 50 8.87 8.68 7.97
N ASN A 51 8.42 7.43 7.91
CA ASN A 51 8.92 6.35 8.76
C ASN A 51 10.37 5.99 8.41
N LEU A 52 10.71 5.97 7.12
CA LEU A 52 12.10 5.75 6.67
C LEU A 52 13.04 6.89 7.12
N VAL A 53 12.61 8.15 7.02
CA VAL A 53 13.39 9.32 7.50
C VAL A 53 13.66 9.21 8.99
N ARG A 54 12.66 8.83 9.81
CA ARG A 54 12.87 8.62 11.25
C ARG A 54 13.88 7.50 11.49
N ALA A 55 13.73 6.35 10.82
CA ALA A 55 14.65 5.20 10.96
C ALA A 55 16.09 5.55 10.54
N LEU A 56 16.28 6.30 9.45
CA LEU A 56 17.58 6.77 9.02
C LEU A 56 18.23 7.68 10.07
N ARG A 57 17.47 8.62 10.64
CA ARG A 57 17.97 9.55 11.67
C ARG A 57 18.23 8.89 13.01
N GLU A 58 17.45 7.87 13.37
CA GLU A 58 17.70 7.04 14.55
C GLU A 58 19.00 6.24 14.41
N ALA A 59 19.25 5.67 13.23
CA ALA A 59 20.47 4.89 12.95
C ALA A 59 21.70 5.78 12.70
N CYS A 60 21.54 6.98 12.12
CA CYS A 60 22.58 7.93 11.82
C CYS A 60 22.09 9.36 12.10
N PRO A 61 22.29 9.90 13.32
CA PRO A 61 21.75 11.23 13.71
C PRO A 61 22.20 12.38 12.83
N ASP A 62 23.39 12.29 12.24
CA ASP A 62 23.98 13.31 11.37
C ASP A 62 23.54 13.20 9.89
N VAL A 63 22.62 12.29 9.57
CA VAL A 63 22.13 12.14 8.18
C VAL A 63 21.25 13.31 7.77
N GLU A 64 21.55 13.90 6.63
CA GLU A 64 20.72 14.94 6.01
C GLU A 64 19.77 14.30 4.99
N CYS A 65 18.47 14.31 5.29
CA CYS A 65 17.42 13.87 4.37
C CYS A 65 16.84 15.07 3.62
N VAL A 66 16.88 15.01 2.29
CA VAL A 66 16.40 16.09 1.40
C VAL A 66 15.59 15.45 0.27
N GLY A 67 14.58 16.13 -0.27
CA GLY A 67 13.94 15.61 -1.48
C GLY A 67 12.53 16.08 -1.76
N PHE A 68 11.74 15.20 -2.35
CA PHE A 68 10.34 15.45 -2.69
C PHE A 68 9.42 14.54 -1.87
N GLY A 69 8.36 15.10 -1.29
CA GLY A 69 7.48 14.30 -0.43
C GLY A 69 6.22 15.07 -0.03
N GLY A 70 5.75 14.78 1.16
CA GLY A 70 4.61 15.46 1.77
C GLY A 70 4.92 15.96 3.18
N GLU A 71 3.90 16.45 3.85
CA GLU A 71 4.02 17.08 5.18
C GLU A 71 4.54 16.11 6.26
N ARG A 72 4.24 14.81 6.14
CA ARG A 72 4.72 13.81 7.11
C ARG A 72 6.23 13.60 7.02
N MET A 73 6.79 13.59 5.81
CA MET A 73 8.23 13.53 5.60
C MET A 73 8.91 14.79 6.14
N GLU A 74 8.34 15.97 5.92
CA GLU A 74 8.83 17.23 6.45
C GLU A 74 8.85 17.22 7.98
N GLN A 75 7.75 16.83 8.62
CA GLN A 75 7.65 16.68 10.09
C GLN A 75 8.63 15.64 10.67
N ALA A 76 9.00 14.62 9.87
CA ALA A 76 10.01 13.64 10.24
C ALA A 76 11.46 14.19 10.13
N GLY A 77 11.63 15.39 9.57
CA GLY A 77 12.92 16.08 9.44
C GLY A 77 13.56 15.96 8.06
N CYS A 78 12.79 15.63 7.02
CA CYS A 78 13.24 15.72 5.63
C CYS A 78 13.07 17.16 5.12
N LYS A 79 14.15 17.76 4.59
CA LYS A 79 14.08 19.08 3.95
C LYS A 79 13.42 18.95 2.57
N LEU A 80 12.18 19.39 2.44
CA LEU A 80 11.46 19.32 1.17
C LEU A 80 11.95 20.38 0.19
N LEU A 81 12.35 19.95 -1.00
CA LEU A 81 12.58 20.82 -2.15
C LEU A 81 11.26 21.12 -2.88
N TYR A 82 10.31 20.20 -2.78
CA TYR A 82 8.97 20.37 -3.34
C TYR A 82 7.97 19.41 -2.67
N PRO A 83 6.73 19.85 -2.34
CA PRO A 83 5.68 19.02 -1.78
C PRO A 83 4.97 18.19 -2.87
N LEU A 84 5.64 17.16 -3.39
CA LEU A 84 5.21 16.37 -4.54
C LEU A 84 3.86 15.67 -4.30
N CYS A 85 3.59 15.22 -3.07
CA CYS A 85 2.34 14.55 -2.72
C CYS A 85 1.10 15.42 -2.93
N ARG A 86 1.22 16.75 -2.82
CA ARG A 86 0.11 17.67 -3.15
C ARG A 86 -0.24 17.67 -4.63
N LEU A 87 0.74 17.41 -5.51
CA LEU A 87 0.54 17.36 -6.95
C LEU A 87 -0.14 16.06 -7.39
N ALA A 88 0.15 14.94 -6.74
CA ALA A 88 -0.40 13.63 -7.05
C ALA A 88 -1.90 13.52 -6.73
N ILE A 89 -2.38 14.24 -5.72
CA ILE A 89 -3.81 14.30 -5.35
C ILE A 89 -4.66 14.91 -6.48
N MET A 90 -4.05 15.68 -7.37
CA MET A 90 -4.75 16.48 -8.40
C MET A 90 -4.96 15.79 -9.77
N TRP A 91 -4.78 14.43 -9.89
CA TRP A 91 -5.38 13.66 -11.00
C TRP A 91 -4.59 13.18 -12.23
N PHE A 92 -4.81 11.89 -12.54
CA PHE A 92 -4.40 11.19 -13.76
C PHE A 92 -4.89 11.87 -15.05
N ALA A 93 -6.10 12.42 -15.08
CA ALA A 93 -6.64 13.12 -16.26
C ALA A 93 -5.90 14.44 -16.58
N ARG A 94 -5.17 15.01 -15.61
CA ARG A 94 -4.37 16.23 -15.79
C ARG A 94 -2.87 15.97 -15.90
N VAL A 95 -2.43 14.72 -16.02
CA VAL A 95 -0.99 14.38 -16.18
C VAL A 95 -0.41 15.07 -17.41
N LEU A 96 -1.14 15.10 -18.53
CA LEU A 96 -0.71 15.82 -19.73
C LEU A 96 -0.64 17.34 -19.51
N ALA A 97 -1.61 17.91 -18.81
CA ALA A 97 -1.60 19.34 -18.48
C ALA A 97 -0.49 19.73 -17.50
N ASN A 98 -0.09 18.79 -16.62
CA ASN A 98 0.99 19.00 -15.63
C ASN A 98 2.37 18.53 -16.13
N ALA A 99 2.49 18.04 -17.36
CA ALA A 99 3.76 17.59 -17.91
C ALA A 99 4.89 18.62 -17.80
N PRO A 100 4.68 19.95 -18.07
CA PRO A 100 5.71 20.95 -17.88
C PRO A 100 6.20 21.03 -16.41
N LYS A 101 5.29 20.89 -15.43
CA LYS A 101 5.63 20.90 -14.02
C LYS A 101 6.46 19.69 -13.63
N PHE A 102 6.10 18.50 -14.11
CA PHE A 102 6.91 17.29 -13.89
C PHE A 102 8.32 17.41 -14.50
N LEU A 103 8.44 17.96 -15.71
CA LEU A 103 9.74 18.22 -16.33
C LEU A 103 10.57 19.25 -15.53
N SER A 104 9.92 20.30 -15.01
CA SER A 104 10.55 21.27 -14.12
C SER A 104 11.09 20.62 -12.85
N LEU A 105 10.33 19.70 -12.22
CA LEU A 105 10.78 18.96 -11.04
C LEU A 105 11.94 18.00 -11.34
N VAL A 106 11.91 17.33 -12.49
CA VAL A 106 13.06 16.52 -12.95
C VAL A 106 14.30 17.40 -13.13
N SER A 107 14.15 18.58 -13.74
CA SER A 107 15.25 19.55 -13.91
C SER A 107 15.76 20.10 -12.56
N GLN A 108 14.87 20.31 -11.58
CA GLN A 108 15.24 20.71 -10.23
C GLN A 108 16.06 19.63 -9.52
N ALA A 109 15.64 18.37 -9.61
CA ALA A 109 16.39 17.24 -9.06
C ALA A 109 17.76 17.08 -9.75
N ASP A 110 17.80 17.17 -11.09
CA ASP A 110 19.05 17.08 -11.86
C ASP A 110 20.06 18.14 -11.44
N ARG A 111 19.61 19.41 -11.29
CA ARG A 111 20.47 20.50 -10.78
C ARG A 111 20.94 20.21 -9.35
N TYR A 112 20.05 19.68 -8.50
CA TYR A 112 20.40 19.31 -7.14
C TYR A 112 21.47 18.20 -7.13
N PHE A 113 21.29 17.14 -7.92
CA PHE A 113 22.26 16.04 -8.04
C PHE A 113 23.63 16.52 -8.51
N ARG A 114 23.66 17.42 -9.48
CA ARG A 114 24.91 18.00 -10.02
C ARG A 114 25.66 18.83 -8.99
N HIS A 115 24.95 19.69 -8.22
CA HIS A 115 25.60 20.64 -7.32
C HIS A 115 25.84 20.11 -5.91
N HIS A 116 25.00 19.23 -5.42
CA HIS A 116 25.05 18.75 -4.03
C HIS A 116 25.53 17.30 -3.91
N ARG A 117 25.50 16.55 -5.01
CA ARG A 117 25.92 15.12 -5.09
C ARG A 117 25.51 14.32 -3.85
N PRO A 118 24.20 14.05 -3.62
CA PRO A 118 23.80 13.23 -2.49
C PRO A 118 24.46 11.85 -2.57
N ASP A 119 24.70 11.24 -1.43
CA ASP A 119 25.36 9.93 -1.33
C ASP A 119 24.48 8.78 -1.81
N ALA A 120 23.16 8.98 -1.77
CA ALA A 120 22.18 8.05 -2.29
C ALA A 120 20.87 8.76 -2.70
N VAL A 121 20.16 8.16 -3.63
CA VAL A 121 18.77 8.52 -4.01
C VAL A 121 17.87 7.37 -3.64
N VAL A 122 16.82 7.64 -2.84
CA VAL A 122 15.81 6.66 -2.45
C VAL A 122 14.46 7.03 -3.07
N LEU A 123 13.93 6.14 -3.89
CA LEU A 123 12.65 6.29 -4.57
C LEU A 123 11.61 5.41 -3.90
N ILE A 124 10.46 5.97 -3.55
CA ILE A 124 9.39 5.26 -2.84
C ILE A 124 8.15 5.22 -3.71
N ASP A 125 7.77 4.01 -4.19
CA ASP A 125 6.61 3.82 -5.08
C ASP A 125 6.60 4.80 -6.28
N TYR A 126 5.44 5.23 -6.80
CA TYR A 126 5.25 6.29 -7.81
C TYR A 126 6.11 6.15 -9.09
N PRO A 127 6.07 5.02 -9.78
CA PRO A 127 7.02 4.66 -10.84
C PRO A 127 6.98 5.60 -12.05
N GLY A 128 5.85 6.24 -12.35
CA GLY A 128 5.69 7.13 -13.51
C GLY A 128 6.76 8.23 -13.54
N PHE A 129 6.90 8.95 -12.43
CA PHE A 129 7.85 10.05 -12.26
C PHE A 129 9.25 9.55 -11.86
N HIS A 130 9.31 8.53 -11.00
CA HIS A 130 10.57 8.05 -10.43
C HIS A 130 11.54 7.46 -11.46
N TRP A 131 11.06 6.94 -12.61
CA TRP A 131 11.96 6.54 -13.70
C TRP A 131 12.81 7.68 -14.26
N TRP A 132 12.28 8.90 -14.24
CA TRP A 132 13.02 10.07 -14.68
C TRP A 132 14.08 10.48 -13.65
N LEU A 133 13.75 10.42 -12.35
CA LEU A 133 14.70 10.69 -11.27
C LEU A 133 15.81 9.63 -11.24
N ALA A 134 15.46 8.34 -11.33
CA ALA A 134 16.42 7.24 -11.39
C ALA A 134 17.43 7.42 -12.51
N ARG A 135 16.95 7.74 -13.74
CA ARG A 135 17.81 8.01 -14.88
C ARG A 135 18.78 9.17 -14.62
N ARG A 136 18.35 10.25 -13.96
CA ARG A 136 19.19 11.40 -13.65
C ARG A 136 20.21 11.08 -12.55
N ALA A 137 19.81 10.40 -11.50
CA ALA A 137 20.74 9.97 -10.46
C ALA A 137 21.83 9.04 -11.03
N HIS A 138 21.42 8.05 -11.80
CA HIS A 138 22.33 7.14 -12.49
C HIS A 138 23.33 7.88 -13.43
N PHE A 139 22.85 8.90 -14.17
CA PHE A 139 23.74 9.73 -15.02
C PHE A 139 24.81 10.46 -14.21
N HIS A 140 24.51 10.86 -12.98
CA HIS A 140 25.47 11.51 -12.07
C HIS A 140 26.29 10.51 -11.23
N GLY A 141 26.15 9.20 -11.45
CA GLY A 141 26.85 8.16 -10.69
C GLY A 141 26.43 8.06 -9.22
N ILE A 142 25.19 8.47 -8.91
CA ILE A 142 24.64 8.41 -7.56
C ILE A 142 23.89 7.10 -7.38
N PRO A 143 24.20 6.28 -6.34
CA PRO A 143 23.49 5.03 -6.06
C PRO A 143 21.98 5.25 -5.87
N VAL A 144 21.16 4.42 -6.55
CA VAL A 144 19.70 4.52 -6.53
C VAL A 144 19.08 3.30 -5.83
N PHE A 145 18.33 3.59 -4.78
CA PHE A 145 17.54 2.61 -4.05
C PHE A 145 16.06 2.74 -4.45
N TYR A 146 15.39 1.62 -4.66
CA TYR A 146 13.94 1.59 -4.81
C TYR A 146 13.33 0.91 -3.61
N PHE A 147 12.65 1.65 -2.74
CA PHE A 147 11.92 1.15 -1.59
C PHE A 147 10.43 1.06 -1.92
N VAL A 148 9.76 -0.04 -1.57
CA VAL A 148 8.42 -0.38 -2.05
C VAL A 148 8.37 -0.32 -3.59
N PRO A 149 9.05 -1.25 -4.27
CA PRO A 149 9.18 -1.22 -5.71
C PRO A 149 7.82 -1.37 -6.40
N PRO A 150 7.66 -0.86 -7.63
CA PRO A 150 6.42 -0.99 -8.35
C PRO A 150 6.11 -2.47 -8.63
N GLN A 151 4.84 -2.83 -8.55
CA GLN A 151 4.35 -4.20 -8.73
C GLN A 151 4.46 -4.66 -10.20
N LEU A 152 5.69 -4.72 -10.74
CA LEU A 152 5.95 -5.10 -12.13
C LEU A 152 5.54 -6.54 -12.42
N TRP A 153 5.52 -7.38 -11.42
CA TRP A 153 5.06 -8.77 -11.47
C TRP A 153 3.55 -8.88 -11.74
N ALA A 154 2.77 -7.88 -11.37
CA ALA A 154 1.31 -7.89 -11.55
C ALA A 154 0.90 -7.50 -12.99
N TRP A 155 1.61 -6.53 -13.57
CA TRP A 155 1.20 -5.98 -14.87
C TRP A 155 2.35 -5.31 -15.61
N ALA A 156 3.08 -5.16 -16.12
CA ALA A 156 4.17 -4.42 -16.80
C ALA A 156 5.56 -5.02 -16.54
N GLY A 157 5.66 -6.36 -16.49
CA GLY A 157 6.92 -7.08 -16.27
C GLY A 157 8.06 -6.68 -17.21
N TRP A 158 7.75 -6.20 -18.42
CA TRP A 158 8.74 -5.68 -19.37
C TRP A 158 9.53 -4.47 -18.86
N ARG A 159 8.98 -3.72 -17.87
CA ARG A 159 9.66 -2.57 -17.25
C ARG A 159 10.82 -2.98 -16.33
N VAL A 160 10.99 -4.27 -16.04
CA VAL A 160 12.17 -4.78 -15.31
C VAL A 160 13.50 -4.38 -15.96
N LYS A 161 13.49 -4.15 -17.29
CA LYS A 161 14.65 -3.60 -18.01
C LYS A 161 15.10 -2.22 -17.47
N LYS A 162 14.15 -1.40 -16.99
CA LYS A 162 14.46 -0.11 -16.36
C LYS A 162 15.05 -0.30 -14.96
N MET A 163 14.54 -1.29 -14.20
CA MET A 163 15.14 -1.65 -12.90
C MET A 163 16.61 -2.03 -13.06
N ARG A 164 16.92 -2.97 -13.95
CA ARG A 164 18.30 -3.39 -14.23
C ARG A 164 19.23 -2.26 -14.66
N ARG A 165 18.69 -1.24 -15.35
CA ARG A 165 19.50 -0.16 -15.93
C ARG A 165 19.75 1.01 -14.99
N TYR A 166 18.80 1.33 -14.11
CA TYR A 166 18.81 2.59 -13.38
C TYR A 166 18.69 2.43 -11.86
N ILE A 167 18.49 1.22 -11.34
CA ILE A 167 18.33 0.97 -9.91
C ILE A 167 19.47 0.05 -9.45
N ASP A 168 20.22 0.53 -8.47
CA ASP A 168 21.34 -0.24 -7.93
C ASP A 168 20.88 -1.21 -6.84
N HIS A 169 19.88 -0.83 -6.03
CA HIS A 169 19.38 -1.64 -4.94
C HIS A 169 17.85 -1.61 -4.87
N VAL A 170 17.21 -2.79 -4.79
CA VAL A 170 15.76 -2.93 -4.65
C VAL A 170 15.42 -3.46 -3.25
N LEU A 171 14.69 -2.66 -2.48
CA LEU A 171 14.22 -2.99 -1.15
C LEU A 171 12.77 -3.47 -1.25
N CYS A 172 12.60 -4.78 -1.39
CA CYS A 172 11.35 -5.45 -1.65
C CYS A 172 10.40 -5.40 -0.45
N SER A 173 9.14 -5.10 -0.69
CA SER A 173 8.10 -5.03 0.33
C SER A 173 7.32 -6.32 0.51
N LEU A 174 7.28 -7.17 -0.52
CA LEU A 174 6.59 -8.46 -0.51
C LEU A 174 7.61 -9.60 -0.61
N PRO A 175 7.38 -10.72 0.09
CA PRO A 175 8.38 -11.78 0.23
C PRO A 175 8.80 -12.43 -1.09
N PHE A 176 7.88 -12.56 -2.04
CA PHE A 176 8.15 -13.17 -3.34
C PHE A 176 8.85 -12.23 -4.33
N GLU A 177 8.88 -10.91 -4.07
CA GLU A 177 9.48 -9.93 -4.98
C GLU A 177 10.98 -10.12 -5.15
N GLU A 178 11.67 -10.51 -4.07
CA GLU A 178 13.12 -10.73 -4.12
C GLU A 178 13.48 -11.79 -5.16
N ALA A 179 12.86 -12.97 -5.09
CA ALA A 179 13.06 -14.04 -6.06
C ALA A 179 12.63 -13.62 -7.47
N TRP A 180 11.47 -12.96 -7.59
CA TRP A 180 10.93 -12.50 -8.87
C TRP A 180 11.89 -11.54 -9.60
N TYR A 181 12.51 -10.60 -8.87
CA TYR A 181 13.48 -9.66 -9.44
C TYR A 181 14.80 -10.35 -9.79
N GLN A 182 15.31 -11.25 -8.91
CA GLN A 182 16.56 -11.99 -9.14
C GLN A 182 16.49 -12.88 -10.39
N GLU A 183 15.41 -13.63 -10.56
CA GLU A 183 15.16 -14.43 -11.78
C GLU A 183 15.17 -13.60 -13.07
N ARG A 184 14.91 -12.30 -12.97
CA ARG A 184 14.91 -11.36 -14.10
C ARG A 184 16.14 -10.49 -14.19
N GLY A 185 17.21 -10.91 -13.52
CA GLY A 185 18.54 -10.27 -13.60
C GLY A 185 18.66 -8.94 -12.84
N VAL A 186 17.84 -8.73 -11.81
CA VAL A 186 18.02 -7.67 -10.82
C VAL A 186 18.57 -8.32 -9.56
N HIS A 187 19.90 -8.33 -9.41
CA HIS A 187 20.57 -9.15 -8.38
C HIS A 187 20.68 -8.48 -7.02
N SER A 188 20.76 -7.14 -6.97
CA SER A 188 20.83 -6.41 -5.71
C SER A 188 19.43 -6.15 -5.17
N THR A 189 18.82 -7.20 -4.65
CA THR A 189 17.47 -7.19 -4.06
C THR A 189 17.51 -7.70 -2.64
N GLN A 190 16.71 -7.08 -1.77
CA GLN A 190 16.57 -7.49 -0.38
C GLN A 190 15.12 -7.35 0.06
N TYR A 191 14.55 -8.40 0.64
CA TYR A 191 13.26 -8.31 1.30
C TYR A 191 13.41 -7.58 2.65
N VAL A 192 12.71 -6.46 2.80
CA VAL A 192 12.72 -5.64 4.01
C VAL A 192 11.37 -5.64 4.74
N GLY A 193 10.32 -6.16 4.12
CA GLY A 193 8.95 -6.15 4.63
C GLY A 193 8.16 -4.93 4.17
N HIS A 194 6.84 -4.98 4.39
CA HIS A 194 5.96 -3.89 3.94
C HIS A 194 5.86 -2.80 5.02
N PRO A 195 6.22 -1.53 4.72
CA PRO A 195 6.26 -0.44 5.71
C PRO A 195 4.90 -0.08 6.29
N PHE A 196 3.81 -0.54 5.68
CA PHE A 196 2.47 -0.37 6.23
C PHE A 196 2.31 -1.06 7.60
N PHE A 197 3.00 -2.18 7.81
CA PHE A 197 3.01 -2.88 9.09
C PHE A 197 3.85 -2.19 10.18
N ASP A 198 4.65 -1.17 9.84
CA ASP A 198 5.28 -0.29 10.81
C ASP A 198 4.32 0.76 11.35
N GLU A 199 3.32 1.14 10.55
CA GLU A 199 2.33 2.17 10.89
C GLU A 199 1.18 1.62 11.72
N LEU A 200 0.67 0.42 11.38
CA LEU A 200 -0.52 -0.15 12.01
C LEU A 200 -0.43 -0.29 13.53
N PRO A 201 0.69 -0.76 14.13
CA PRO A 201 0.83 -0.85 15.60
C PRO A 201 0.86 0.52 16.28
N ARG A 202 1.19 1.59 15.53
CA ARG A 202 1.28 2.97 16.05
C ARG A 202 -0.02 3.74 15.89
N GLN A 203 -0.99 3.20 15.16
CA GLN A 203 -2.30 3.83 15.00
C GLN A 203 -3.01 3.92 16.35
N ARG A 204 -3.43 5.13 16.69
CA ARG A 204 -4.29 5.37 17.85
C ARG A 204 -5.73 5.41 17.38
N LEU A 205 -6.50 4.41 17.77
CA LEU A 205 -7.92 4.36 17.48
C LEU A 205 -8.69 5.35 18.34
N ASP A 206 -9.75 5.92 17.80
CA ASP A 206 -10.69 6.74 18.55
C ASP A 206 -11.57 5.83 19.44
N ILE A 207 -11.19 5.74 20.71
CA ILE A 207 -11.88 4.90 21.69
C ILE A 207 -13.33 5.35 21.93
N LYS A 208 -13.61 6.66 21.80
CA LYS A 208 -14.98 7.19 21.98
C LYS A 208 -15.87 6.69 20.84
N PHE A 209 -15.38 6.79 19.61
CA PHE A 209 -16.08 6.26 18.44
C PHE A 209 -16.34 4.76 18.60
N LEU A 210 -15.32 3.98 18.93
CA LEU A 210 -15.45 2.53 19.12
C LEU A 210 -16.46 2.20 20.22
N HIS A 211 -16.42 2.90 21.37
CA HIS A 211 -17.34 2.67 22.46
C HIS A 211 -18.81 2.93 22.04
N THR A 212 -19.06 4.03 21.32
CA THR A 212 -20.38 4.33 20.76
C THR A 212 -20.86 3.21 19.83
N GLN A 213 -19.99 2.73 18.96
CA GLN A 213 -20.33 1.66 18.02
C GLN A 213 -20.50 0.29 18.70
N TRP A 214 -19.78 0.01 19.80
CA TRP A 214 -19.94 -1.23 20.56
C TRP A 214 -21.23 -1.25 21.40
N SER A 215 -21.68 -0.10 21.88
CA SER A 215 -22.92 0.01 22.66
C SER A 215 -24.18 -0.21 21.82
N ALA A 216 -24.07 -0.07 20.50
CA ALA A 216 -25.19 -0.31 19.60
C ALA A 216 -25.31 -1.79 19.23
N ALA A 217 -26.54 -2.33 19.28
CA ALA A 217 -26.82 -3.73 19.05
C ALA A 217 -26.55 -4.18 17.61
N GLY A 218 -26.27 -5.48 17.44
CA GLY A 218 -26.13 -6.17 16.15
C GLY A 218 -24.72 -6.17 15.57
N PRO A 219 -24.45 -7.10 14.64
CA PRO A 219 -23.21 -7.15 13.91
C PRO A 219 -23.07 -5.96 12.94
N VAL A 220 -21.85 -5.53 12.73
CA VAL A 220 -21.53 -4.42 11.83
C VAL A 220 -20.80 -4.94 10.60
N ILE A 221 -21.22 -4.51 9.42
CA ILE A 221 -20.49 -4.72 8.15
C ILE A 221 -19.86 -3.40 7.72
N GLY A 222 -18.53 -3.42 7.55
CA GLY A 222 -17.77 -2.29 7.05
C GLY A 222 -17.86 -2.19 5.53
N LEU A 223 -18.24 -1.03 5.02
CA LEU A 223 -18.26 -0.73 3.59
C LEU A 223 -17.15 0.27 3.29
N LEU A 224 -16.14 -0.14 2.52
CA LEU A 224 -14.97 0.66 2.19
C LEU A 224 -14.94 0.95 0.68
N PRO A 225 -15.59 2.02 0.22
CA PRO A 225 -15.81 2.30 -1.21
C PRO A 225 -14.55 2.74 -1.96
N GLY A 226 -13.46 3.02 -1.26
CA GLY A 226 -12.19 3.47 -1.81
C GLY A 226 -11.83 4.89 -1.41
N SER A 227 -10.55 5.24 -1.57
CA SER A 227 -10.02 6.56 -1.21
C SER A 227 -10.20 7.60 -2.32
N ARG A 228 -10.38 7.17 -3.56
CA ARG A 228 -10.55 8.04 -4.74
C ARG A 228 -12.02 8.25 -5.07
N THR A 229 -12.40 9.48 -5.38
CA THR A 229 -13.79 9.83 -5.73
C THR A 229 -14.36 8.97 -6.85
N GLN A 230 -13.56 8.60 -7.86
CA GLN A 230 -14.02 7.70 -8.94
C GLN A 230 -14.28 6.27 -8.47
N GLU A 231 -13.49 5.77 -7.52
CA GLU A 231 -13.72 4.46 -6.93
C GLU A 231 -15.06 4.47 -6.19
N VAL A 232 -15.31 5.52 -5.38
CA VAL A 232 -16.59 5.71 -4.68
C VAL A 232 -17.75 5.69 -5.67
N HIS A 233 -17.74 6.53 -6.70
CA HIS A 233 -18.83 6.60 -7.69
C HIS A 233 -19.07 5.26 -8.39
N ARG A 234 -18.01 4.51 -8.72
CA ARG A 234 -18.14 3.22 -9.43
C ARG A 234 -18.69 2.11 -8.54
N ASN A 235 -18.27 2.07 -7.27
CA ASN A 235 -18.58 0.95 -6.38
C ASN A 235 -19.83 1.18 -5.53
N LEU A 236 -20.24 2.44 -5.29
CA LEU A 236 -21.32 2.81 -4.36
C LEU A 236 -22.61 2.04 -4.60
N SER A 237 -23.09 2.01 -5.86
CA SER A 237 -24.35 1.30 -6.17
C SER A 237 -24.30 -0.19 -5.84
N THR A 238 -23.17 -0.85 -6.04
CA THR A 238 -22.99 -2.25 -5.71
C THR A 238 -22.94 -2.44 -4.19
N LEU A 239 -22.23 -1.59 -3.46
CA LEU A 239 -22.11 -1.65 -2.01
C LEU A 239 -23.48 -1.45 -1.32
N ILE A 240 -24.26 -0.45 -1.76
CA ILE A 240 -25.59 -0.18 -1.17
C ILE A 240 -26.58 -1.30 -1.48
N ARG A 241 -26.57 -1.86 -2.70
CA ARG A 241 -27.40 -3.03 -3.02
C ARG A 241 -26.98 -4.26 -2.21
N THR A 242 -25.69 -4.48 -2.02
CA THR A 242 -25.18 -5.53 -1.12
C THR A 242 -25.73 -5.34 0.29
N ALA A 243 -25.67 -4.12 0.83
CA ALA A 243 -26.22 -3.80 2.15
C ALA A 243 -27.73 -4.08 2.23
N ALA A 244 -28.48 -3.73 1.19
CA ALA A 244 -29.92 -3.99 1.12
C ALA A 244 -30.24 -5.50 1.13
N THR A 245 -29.52 -6.30 0.31
CA THR A 245 -29.69 -7.76 0.28
C THR A 245 -29.35 -8.39 1.64
N VAL A 246 -28.24 -7.96 2.26
CA VAL A 246 -27.86 -8.46 3.58
C VAL A 246 -28.89 -8.06 4.64
N HIS A 247 -29.37 -6.81 4.65
CA HIS A 247 -30.35 -6.32 5.62
C HIS A 247 -31.71 -7.00 5.46
N GLN A 248 -32.12 -7.30 4.24
CA GLN A 248 -33.37 -8.07 4.00
C GLN A 248 -33.31 -9.46 4.64
N ALA A 249 -32.17 -10.14 4.58
CA ALA A 249 -31.98 -11.46 5.16
C ALA A 249 -31.66 -11.40 6.68
N ARG A 250 -31.03 -10.34 7.15
CA ARG A 250 -30.57 -10.13 8.53
C ARG A 250 -30.84 -8.68 8.96
N PRO A 251 -32.06 -8.38 9.42
CA PRO A 251 -32.46 -7.02 9.82
C PRO A 251 -31.70 -6.46 11.04
N ASP A 252 -31.02 -7.31 11.81
CA ASP A 252 -30.19 -6.95 12.94
C ASP A 252 -28.82 -6.38 12.55
N VAL A 253 -28.43 -6.48 11.26
CA VAL A 253 -27.13 -6.02 10.76
C VAL A 253 -27.14 -4.52 10.49
N ARG A 254 -26.08 -3.84 10.93
CA ARG A 254 -25.81 -2.43 10.65
C ARG A 254 -24.60 -2.28 9.72
N PHE A 255 -24.52 -1.14 9.04
CA PHE A 255 -23.44 -0.87 8.09
C PHE A 255 -22.74 0.45 8.44
N LEU A 256 -21.41 0.41 8.43
CA LEU A 256 -20.57 1.61 8.56
C LEU A 256 -19.81 1.86 7.25
N VAL A 257 -19.97 3.05 6.68
CA VAL A 257 -19.28 3.43 5.44
C VAL A 257 -18.08 4.30 5.78
N ALA A 258 -16.90 3.83 5.40
CA ALA A 258 -15.66 4.59 5.58
C ALA A 258 -15.50 5.65 4.47
N CYS A 259 -15.59 6.91 4.83
CA CYS A 259 -15.34 8.05 3.96
C CYS A 259 -13.96 8.61 4.23
N PHE A 260 -13.13 8.74 3.19
CA PHE A 260 -11.80 9.32 3.34
C PHE A 260 -11.84 10.85 3.51
N ARG A 261 -12.87 11.50 2.95
CA ARG A 261 -13.09 12.96 2.99
C ARG A 261 -14.57 13.31 3.08
N ALA A 262 -14.85 14.53 3.58
CA ALA A 262 -16.21 15.05 3.72
C ALA A 262 -16.98 15.22 2.38
N ASP A 263 -16.27 15.44 1.26
CA ASP A 263 -16.91 15.50 -0.06
C ASP A 263 -17.43 14.13 -0.51
N GLN A 264 -16.71 13.06 -0.16
CA GLN A 264 -17.17 11.68 -0.41
C GLN A 264 -18.38 11.34 0.46
N GLN A 265 -18.36 11.73 1.75
CA GLN A 265 -19.50 11.54 2.63
C GLN A 265 -20.76 12.17 2.05
N ARG A 266 -20.70 13.45 1.66
CA ARG A 266 -21.84 14.13 1.03
C ARG A 266 -22.36 13.37 -0.20
N THR A 267 -21.48 12.94 -1.09
CA THR A 267 -21.86 12.16 -2.27
C THR A 267 -22.60 10.86 -1.90
N ILE A 268 -22.17 10.19 -0.84
CA ILE A 268 -22.78 8.94 -0.37
C ILE A 268 -24.12 9.22 0.31
N ASP A 269 -24.20 10.26 1.15
CA ASP A 269 -25.42 10.65 1.84
C ASP A 269 -26.50 11.10 0.83
N ASP A 270 -26.14 11.88 -0.20
CA ASP A 270 -27.05 12.27 -1.29
C ASP A 270 -27.58 11.03 -2.05
N TYR A 271 -26.73 10.02 -2.26
CA TYR A 271 -27.14 8.77 -2.87
C TYR A 271 -28.11 7.98 -1.99
N LEU A 272 -27.84 7.92 -0.68
CA LEU A 272 -28.68 7.20 0.29
C LEU A 272 -30.08 7.83 0.43
N GLN A 273 -30.18 9.15 0.39
CA GLN A 273 -31.46 9.86 0.44
C GLN A 273 -32.40 9.53 -0.73
N GLN A 274 -31.88 9.06 -1.85
CA GLN A 274 -32.65 8.68 -3.04
C GLN A 274 -33.13 7.22 -2.99
N HIS A 275 -32.79 6.46 -1.93
CA HIS A 275 -33.10 5.04 -1.81
C HIS A 275 -33.89 4.74 -0.52
N ALA A 276 -34.43 3.53 -0.42
CA ALA A 276 -35.10 3.10 0.79
C ALA A 276 -34.17 3.19 2.02
N PRO A 277 -34.67 3.59 3.19
CA PRO A 277 -33.85 3.74 4.39
C PRO A 277 -33.21 2.39 4.79
N LEU A 278 -31.90 2.42 4.97
CA LEU A 278 -31.10 1.30 5.44
C LEU A 278 -30.33 1.75 6.70
N PRO A 279 -29.99 0.84 7.62
CA PRO A 279 -29.21 1.15 8.81
C PRO A 279 -27.72 1.38 8.46
N ILE A 280 -27.46 2.41 7.65
CA ILE A 280 -26.15 2.79 7.15
C ILE A 280 -25.75 4.12 7.80
N GLU A 281 -24.56 4.14 8.40
CA GLU A 281 -23.91 5.33 8.94
C GLU A 281 -22.65 5.65 8.16
N THR A 282 -22.47 6.89 7.74
CA THR A 282 -21.29 7.36 7.00
C THR A 282 -20.34 8.08 7.94
N CYS A 283 -19.05 7.69 7.95
CA CYS A 283 -18.08 8.22 8.89
C CYS A 283 -16.82 8.69 8.17
N VAL A 284 -16.39 9.94 8.43
CA VAL A 284 -15.16 10.50 7.85
C VAL A 284 -13.98 10.28 8.78
N GLY A 285 -12.88 9.74 8.25
CA GLY A 285 -11.62 9.63 8.98
C GLY A 285 -11.53 8.46 9.97
N HIS A 286 -12.58 7.63 10.09
CA HIS A 286 -12.66 6.50 11.03
C HIS A 286 -12.48 5.13 10.36
N THR A 287 -11.73 5.06 9.26
CA THR A 287 -11.51 3.77 8.56
C THR A 287 -10.93 2.69 9.47
N PRO A 288 -9.90 2.95 10.30
CA PRO A 288 -9.35 1.96 11.22
C PRO A 288 -10.36 1.44 12.23
N GLU A 289 -11.16 2.34 12.81
CA GLU A 289 -12.19 2.00 13.81
C GLU A 289 -13.33 1.20 13.18
N ILE A 290 -13.73 1.55 11.96
CA ILE A 290 -14.75 0.81 11.22
C ILE A 290 -14.27 -0.63 10.96
N ILE A 291 -13.03 -0.80 10.50
CA ILE A 291 -12.45 -2.13 10.28
C ILE A 291 -12.40 -2.91 11.62
N GLU A 292 -11.93 -2.25 12.70
CA GLU A 292 -11.86 -2.87 14.03
C GLU A 292 -13.21 -3.32 14.55
N ARG A 293 -14.26 -2.50 14.35
CA ARG A 293 -15.63 -2.79 14.82
C ARG A 293 -16.33 -3.83 13.96
N SER A 294 -15.96 -3.96 12.69
CA SER A 294 -16.72 -4.79 11.73
C SER A 294 -16.54 -6.28 11.99
N HIS A 295 -17.63 -7.02 11.83
CA HIS A 295 -17.63 -8.47 11.72
C HIS A 295 -16.97 -8.91 10.41
N ALA A 296 -17.39 -8.30 9.31
CA ALA A 296 -16.79 -8.48 8.00
C ALA A 296 -16.81 -7.16 7.23
N CYS A 297 -16.03 -7.08 6.14
CA CYS A 297 -15.99 -5.90 5.30
C CYS A 297 -16.25 -6.21 3.82
N VAL A 298 -16.75 -5.21 3.10
CA VAL A 298 -16.73 -5.18 1.64
C VAL A 298 -15.85 -3.99 1.24
N ALA A 299 -14.71 -4.26 0.62
CA ALA A 299 -13.68 -3.27 0.41
C ALA A 299 -13.21 -3.20 -1.04
N VAL A 300 -12.84 -2.01 -1.50
CA VAL A 300 -12.13 -1.84 -2.78
C VAL A 300 -10.68 -2.27 -2.61
N SER A 301 -10.13 -2.97 -3.62
CA SER A 301 -8.73 -3.42 -3.60
C SER A 301 -7.76 -2.26 -3.45
N GLY A 302 -6.75 -2.43 -2.60
CA GLY A 302 -5.70 -1.45 -2.33
C GLY A 302 -4.92 -1.80 -1.07
N SER A 303 -4.11 -0.86 -0.58
CA SER A 303 -3.32 -1.02 0.65
C SER A 303 -4.17 -1.30 1.89
N VAL A 304 -5.45 -0.89 1.89
CA VAL A 304 -6.40 -1.18 2.97
C VAL A 304 -6.56 -2.68 3.22
N SER A 305 -6.32 -3.53 2.21
CA SER A 305 -6.37 -4.99 2.38
C SER A 305 -5.34 -5.50 3.39
N LEU A 306 -4.19 -4.82 3.52
CA LEU A 306 -3.17 -5.15 4.52
C LEU A 306 -3.62 -4.79 5.94
N GLU A 307 -4.41 -3.72 6.10
CA GLU A 307 -5.02 -3.36 7.39
C GLU A 307 -6.12 -4.35 7.77
N LEU A 308 -6.96 -4.75 6.81
CA LEU A 308 -7.98 -5.79 6.99
C LEU A 308 -7.33 -7.13 7.41
N LEU A 309 -6.22 -7.50 6.80
CA LEU A 309 -5.41 -8.65 7.21
C LEU A 309 -4.85 -8.49 8.63
N TYR A 310 -4.25 -7.34 8.92
CA TYR A 310 -3.67 -7.06 10.24
C TYR A 310 -4.71 -7.21 11.37
N ARG A 311 -5.93 -6.75 11.12
CA ARG A 311 -7.07 -6.87 12.03
C ARG A 311 -7.86 -8.17 11.87
N THR A 312 -7.39 -9.08 11.01
CA THR A 312 -8.00 -10.41 10.74
C THR A 312 -9.49 -10.34 10.39
N ARG A 313 -9.88 -9.37 9.57
CA ARG A 313 -11.30 -9.18 9.21
C ARG A 313 -11.63 -9.91 7.91
N PRO A 314 -12.57 -10.87 7.90
CA PRO A 314 -13.12 -11.43 6.68
C PRO A 314 -13.59 -10.34 5.74
N THR A 315 -13.20 -10.40 4.47
CA THR A 315 -13.45 -9.29 3.54
C THR A 315 -13.76 -9.81 2.15
N VAL A 316 -14.77 -9.24 1.51
CA VAL A 316 -15.00 -9.39 0.07
C VAL A 316 -14.36 -8.20 -0.64
N VAL A 317 -13.52 -8.47 -1.65
CA VAL A 317 -12.85 -7.45 -2.42
C VAL A 317 -13.62 -7.15 -3.70
N LEU A 318 -14.06 -5.91 -3.84
CA LEU A 318 -14.74 -5.42 -5.03
C LEU A 318 -13.84 -4.42 -5.77
N TYR A 319 -13.61 -4.66 -7.06
CA TYR A 319 -12.93 -3.70 -7.92
C TYR A 319 -13.71 -3.53 -9.23
N ARG A 320 -14.56 -2.50 -9.27
CA ARG A 320 -15.38 -2.21 -10.42
C ARG A 320 -14.66 -1.28 -11.39
N ILE A 321 -14.48 -1.74 -12.63
CA ILE A 321 -13.78 -1.00 -13.68
C ILE A 321 -14.64 -0.88 -14.94
N GLY A 322 -14.24 -0.01 -15.87
CA GLY A 322 -14.93 0.14 -17.14
C GLY A 322 -14.76 -1.10 -18.04
N ARG A 323 -15.72 -1.35 -18.92
CA ARG A 323 -15.68 -2.50 -19.85
C ARG A 323 -14.40 -2.57 -20.70
N LEU A 324 -13.92 -1.43 -21.17
CA LEU A 324 -12.68 -1.35 -21.94
C LEU A 324 -11.46 -1.65 -21.06
N ASP A 325 -11.43 -1.07 -19.86
CA ASP A 325 -10.35 -1.29 -18.89
C ASP A 325 -10.29 -2.75 -18.45
N LEU A 326 -11.45 -3.43 -18.33
CA LEU A 326 -11.54 -4.84 -18.00
C LEU A 326 -10.90 -5.72 -19.09
N LYS A 327 -11.24 -5.47 -20.35
CA LYS A 327 -10.67 -6.20 -21.50
C LYS A 327 -9.16 -5.99 -21.59
N VAL A 328 -8.70 -4.74 -21.45
CA VAL A 328 -7.27 -4.41 -21.46
C VAL A 328 -6.58 -5.00 -20.23
N GLY A 329 -7.19 -4.90 -19.06
CA GLY A 329 -6.66 -5.46 -17.82
C GLY A 329 -6.46 -6.96 -17.88
N HIS A 330 -7.40 -7.71 -18.43
CA HIS A 330 -7.26 -9.16 -18.63
C HIS A 330 -6.09 -9.53 -19.54
N PHE A 331 -5.79 -8.72 -20.54
CA PHE A 331 -4.67 -8.97 -21.47
C PHE A 331 -3.30 -8.71 -20.80
N PHE A 332 -3.22 -7.75 -19.87
CA PHE A 332 -1.97 -7.36 -19.22
C PHE A 332 -1.79 -7.93 -17.81
N LYS A 333 -2.84 -8.51 -17.21
CA LYS A 333 -2.76 -9.09 -15.87
C LYS A 333 -1.93 -10.39 -15.92
N THR A 334 -0.83 -10.43 -15.18
CA THR A 334 0.02 -11.62 -15.01
C THR A 334 -0.15 -12.28 -13.66
N ALA A 335 -0.68 -11.55 -12.68
CA ALA A 335 -0.91 -12.06 -11.33
C ALA A 335 -2.25 -12.83 -11.22
N PRO A 336 -2.30 -13.94 -10.46
CA PRO A 336 -3.52 -14.72 -10.26
C PRO A 336 -4.61 -13.95 -9.52
N TYR A 337 -4.23 -13.07 -8.60
CA TYR A 337 -5.12 -12.28 -7.75
C TYR A 337 -4.91 -10.78 -7.92
N ILE A 338 -5.91 -9.97 -7.53
CA ILE A 338 -5.82 -8.50 -7.48
C ILE A 338 -5.57 -7.99 -6.06
N CYS A 339 -5.92 -8.78 -5.05
CA CYS A 339 -5.74 -8.45 -3.65
C CYS A 339 -4.37 -8.93 -3.15
N LEU A 340 -3.66 -8.05 -2.44
CA LEU A 340 -2.35 -8.40 -1.85
C LEU A 340 -2.45 -9.55 -0.85
N VAL A 341 -3.56 -9.67 -0.12
CA VAL A 341 -3.76 -10.74 0.86
C VAL A 341 -3.79 -12.11 0.19
N ASN A 342 -4.54 -12.26 -0.92
CA ASN A 342 -4.60 -13.51 -1.67
C ASN A 342 -3.25 -13.85 -2.33
N LEU A 343 -2.53 -12.83 -2.82
CA LEU A 343 -1.18 -13.01 -3.36
C LEU A 343 -0.19 -13.48 -2.28
N LEU A 344 -0.27 -12.91 -1.09
CA LEU A 344 0.56 -13.32 0.05
C LEU A 344 0.20 -14.71 0.57
N ALA A 345 -1.09 -15.05 0.55
CA ALA A 345 -1.59 -16.37 0.95
C ALA A 345 -1.31 -17.45 -0.09
N GLY A 346 -1.15 -17.06 -1.38
CA GLY A 346 -1.10 -18.00 -2.51
C GLY A 346 -2.40 -18.72 -2.81
N LYS A 347 -3.48 -18.30 -2.18
CA LYS A 347 -4.85 -18.82 -2.35
C LYS A 347 -5.87 -17.72 -2.08
N GLU A 348 -7.11 -17.96 -2.49
CA GLU A 348 -8.20 -17.05 -2.21
C GLU A 348 -8.62 -17.15 -0.73
N LEU A 349 -8.29 -16.15 0.07
CA LEU A 349 -8.81 -15.92 1.43
C LEU A 349 -9.91 -14.85 1.40
N TYR A 350 -9.75 -13.86 0.54
CA TYR A 350 -10.72 -12.82 0.28
C TYR A 350 -11.35 -13.06 -1.08
N PRO A 351 -12.66 -13.38 -1.18
CA PRO A 351 -13.35 -13.45 -2.47
C PRO A 351 -13.17 -12.16 -3.27
N GLU A 352 -12.78 -12.26 -4.55
CA GLU A 352 -12.43 -11.11 -5.39
C GLU A 352 -13.42 -10.96 -6.56
N PHE A 353 -13.95 -9.75 -6.70
CA PHE A 353 -14.82 -9.36 -7.80
C PHE A 353 -14.20 -8.25 -8.63
N LEU A 354 -13.47 -8.63 -9.69
CA LEU A 354 -12.98 -7.70 -10.72
C LEU A 354 -14.00 -7.69 -11.85
N THR A 355 -14.83 -6.64 -11.93
CA THR A 355 -16.03 -6.65 -12.77
C THR A 355 -16.40 -5.30 -13.34
N ASP A 356 -17.15 -5.28 -14.43
CA ASP A 356 -17.84 -4.09 -14.97
C ASP A 356 -19.33 -4.03 -14.59
N ARG A 357 -19.81 -5.07 -13.88
CA ARG A 357 -21.23 -5.27 -13.53
C ARG A 357 -21.47 -5.07 -12.04
N CYS A 358 -22.74 -5.11 -11.67
CA CYS A 358 -23.15 -5.13 -10.26
C CYS A 358 -23.16 -6.59 -9.76
N GLU A 359 -22.28 -6.91 -8.84
CA GLU A 359 -22.16 -8.24 -8.23
C GLU A 359 -22.67 -8.23 -6.78
N SER A 360 -23.74 -7.48 -6.51
CA SER A 360 -24.24 -7.31 -5.13
C SER A 360 -24.73 -8.60 -4.50
N GLU A 361 -25.42 -9.46 -5.26
CA GLU A 361 -25.94 -10.73 -4.75
C GLU A 361 -24.84 -11.72 -4.33
N PRO A 362 -23.84 -12.07 -5.18
CA PRO A 362 -22.78 -12.96 -4.75
C PRO A 362 -21.91 -12.35 -3.63
N ILE A 363 -21.70 -11.04 -3.59
CA ILE A 363 -21.01 -10.37 -2.48
C ILE A 363 -21.83 -10.52 -1.19
N ALA A 364 -23.13 -10.28 -1.24
CA ALA A 364 -24.03 -10.45 -0.09
C ALA A 364 -24.04 -11.91 0.41
N ALA A 365 -23.99 -12.88 -0.50
CA ALA A 365 -23.94 -14.30 -0.14
C ALA A 365 -22.71 -14.65 0.71
N HIS A 366 -21.53 -14.12 0.37
CA HIS A 366 -20.31 -14.29 1.20
C HIS A 366 -20.48 -13.66 2.59
N VAL A 367 -21.00 -12.44 2.66
CA VAL A 367 -21.25 -11.75 3.94
C VAL A 367 -22.24 -12.53 4.80
N LEU A 368 -23.35 -12.97 4.23
CA LEU A 368 -24.37 -13.77 4.91
C LEU A 368 -23.82 -15.13 5.38
N HIS A 369 -22.96 -15.75 4.57
CA HIS A 369 -22.31 -17.01 4.98
C HIS A 369 -21.52 -16.80 6.27
N TRP A 370 -20.71 -15.77 6.37
CA TRP A 370 -19.92 -15.47 7.58
C TRP A 370 -20.80 -15.01 8.77
N LEU A 371 -21.93 -14.41 8.52
CA LEU A 371 -22.89 -14.03 9.57
C LEU A 371 -23.66 -15.23 10.14
N ASN A 372 -23.92 -16.25 9.32
CA ASN A 372 -24.78 -17.38 9.66
C ASN A 372 -23.97 -18.64 10.04
N ASP A 373 -22.73 -18.75 9.61
CA ASP A 373 -21.84 -19.88 9.91
C ASP A 373 -20.64 -19.44 10.75
N ALA A 374 -20.78 -19.55 12.06
CA ALA A 374 -19.74 -19.20 13.01
C ALA A 374 -18.48 -20.07 12.89
N ALA A 375 -18.60 -21.30 12.38
CA ALA A 375 -17.44 -22.19 12.20
C ALA A 375 -16.62 -21.74 10.99
N ALA A 376 -17.25 -21.47 9.85
CA ALA A 376 -16.60 -20.92 8.66
C ALA A 376 -15.96 -19.56 8.95
N TYR A 377 -16.65 -18.68 9.68
CA TYR A 377 -16.10 -17.39 10.10
C TYR A 377 -14.81 -17.55 10.93
N LYS A 378 -14.84 -18.39 11.97
CA LYS A 378 -13.68 -18.65 12.84
C LYS A 378 -12.51 -19.28 12.07
N ALA A 379 -12.80 -20.21 11.16
CA ALA A 379 -11.78 -20.83 10.32
C ALA A 379 -11.06 -19.80 9.45
N LEU A 380 -11.80 -18.92 8.77
CA LEU A 380 -11.21 -17.86 7.97
C LEU A 380 -10.40 -16.88 8.82
N CYS A 381 -10.91 -16.45 9.99
CA CYS A 381 -10.16 -15.59 10.90
C CYS A 381 -8.85 -16.24 11.37
N ALA A 382 -8.83 -17.54 11.62
CA ALA A 382 -7.63 -18.28 12.01
C ALA A 382 -6.59 -18.33 10.86
N GLU A 383 -7.04 -18.53 9.62
CA GLU A 383 -6.17 -18.49 8.44
C GLU A 383 -5.58 -17.10 8.23
N LEU A 384 -6.40 -16.05 8.37
CA LEU A 384 -5.94 -14.65 8.29
C LEU A 384 -4.94 -14.34 9.40
N ALA A 385 -5.16 -14.81 10.63
CA ALA A 385 -4.22 -14.65 11.74
C ALA A 385 -2.89 -15.34 11.44
N THR A 386 -2.91 -16.56 10.93
CA THR A 386 -1.71 -17.30 10.53
C THR A 386 -0.92 -16.53 9.45
N LEU A 387 -1.60 -16.03 8.42
CA LEU A 387 -0.95 -15.24 7.38
C LEU A 387 -0.38 -13.92 7.94
N ARG A 388 -1.17 -13.20 8.75
CA ARG A 388 -0.71 -11.97 9.41
C ARG A 388 0.58 -12.21 10.19
N ASP A 389 0.62 -13.24 11.02
CA ASP A 389 1.79 -13.55 11.87
C ASP A 389 3.04 -13.89 11.04
N CYS A 390 2.84 -14.38 9.80
CA CYS A 390 3.92 -14.60 8.85
C CYS A 390 4.41 -13.32 8.15
N VAL A 391 3.53 -12.39 7.80
CA VAL A 391 3.89 -11.29 6.89
C VAL A 391 3.89 -9.91 7.53
N ALA A 392 3.19 -9.72 8.65
CA ALA A 392 2.99 -8.42 9.29
C ALA A 392 4.08 -8.07 10.33
N ALA A 393 5.31 -8.53 10.11
CA ALA A 393 6.42 -8.22 11.00
C ALA A 393 6.82 -6.74 10.87
N PRO A 394 6.79 -5.95 11.95
CA PRO A 394 7.22 -4.55 11.95
C PRO A 394 8.73 -4.42 11.71
N GLY A 395 9.22 -3.20 11.50
CA GLY A 395 10.65 -2.89 11.31
C GLY A 395 11.09 -2.86 9.84
N ALA A 396 10.15 -2.81 8.89
CA ALA A 396 10.46 -2.69 7.46
C ALA A 396 11.30 -1.43 7.16
N CYS A 397 10.90 -0.28 7.70
CA CYS A 397 11.64 0.98 7.52
C CYS A 397 12.99 0.96 8.21
N GLN A 398 13.13 0.28 9.35
CA GLN A 398 14.42 0.11 10.02
C GLN A 398 15.37 -0.75 9.18
N ARG A 399 14.93 -1.92 8.70
CA ARG A 399 15.73 -2.77 7.81
C ARG A 399 16.11 -2.06 6.51
N ALA A 400 15.21 -1.27 5.96
CA ALA A 400 15.49 -0.46 4.78
C ALA A 400 16.55 0.62 5.08
N ALA A 401 16.44 1.33 6.20
CA ALA A 401 17.43 2.32 6.62
C ALA A 401 18.83 1.71 6.83
N GLU A 402 18.90 0.56 7.51
CA GLU A 402 20.15 -0.19 7.71
C GLU A 402 20.78 -0.59 6.37
N ALA A 403 19.98 -1.12 5.44
CA ALA A 403 20.46 -1.49 4.10
C ALA A 403 20.98 -0.29 3.32
N ILE A 404 20.25 0.83 3.32
CA ILE A 404 20.66 2.07 2.64
C ILE A 404 21.97 2.59 3.22
N LEU A 405 22.08 2.70 4.55
CA LEU A 405 23.27 3.21 5.21
C LEU A 405 24.48 2.31 4.95
N ALA A 406 24.34 0.99 5.05
CA ALA A 406 25.42 0.03 4.82
C ALA A 406 25.99 0.15 3.41
N GLN A 407 25.13 0.15 2.38
CA GLN A 407 25.54 0.23 0.98
C GLN A 407 26.13 1.61 0.64
N THR A 408 25.54 2.68 1.20
CA THR A 408 26.06 4.05 0.99
C THR A 408 27.43 4.23 1.61
N MET A 409 27.68 3.67 2.81
CA MET A 409 29.01 3.69 3.45
C MET A 409 30.03 2.87 2.64
N ALA A 410 29.65 1.71 2.13
CA ALA A 410 30.50 0.90 1.28
C ALA A 410 30.92 1.66 -0.01
N SER A 411 29.96 2.35 -0.64
CA SER A 411 30.22 3.16 -1.85
C SER A 411 31.12 4.38 -1.57
N ARG A 412 31.10 4.96 -0.35
CA ARG A 412 32.03 6.05 0.04
C ARG A 412 33.45 5.56 0.31
N ALA A 413 33.59 4.28 0.65
CA ALA A 413 34.89 3.68 1.00
C ALA A 413 35.62 3.10 -0.22
N ALA A 414 34.93 2.90 -1.33
CA ALA A 414 35.46 2.40 -2.60
C ALA A 414 35.89 3.55 -3.51
#